data_b90f1a1b68df9ec224232456acfc7213
#
_entry.id   b90f1a1b68df9ec224232456acfc7213
#
_cell.length_a   1.000
_cell.length_b   1.000
_cell.length_c   1.000
_cell.angle_alpha   90.00
_cell.angle_beta   90.00
_cell.angle_gamma   90.00
#
_symmetry.space_group_name_H-M   'P 1'
#
loop_
_entity.id
_entity.type
_entity.pdbx_description
1 polymer ?
#
loop_
_entity_poly.entity_id
_entity_poly.type
_entity_poly.pdbx_seq_one_letter_code
_entity_poly.pdbx_strand_id
1 'polypeptide(L)'
;MRWTVHGERTIHDTPWVRLRSLDVERPDGTRGDHHVVRLRDLAVTAAVDDRRRVLMMWRHRFVTDTWAWELPMGLVEDGESPEEAAARELEEETGWRPRSLRELVYAQPAAGVTDTQHFVFRTDDARRIGAPTELNESDRVEWIPLTAIPGMIARREIVSGATLVGVMALLLEPPSPASGDSTPGAASP
;
A
#
# COMPACT_ATOMS: atom_id res chain seq x y z
N MET A 1 23.69 13.35 12.85
CA MET A 1 24.29 12.18 13.53
C MET A 1 24.01 10.95 12.69
N ARG A 2 25.01 10.11 12.41
CA ARG A 2 24.86 8.90 11.59
C ARG A 2 25.41 7.71 12.37
N TRP A 3 24.67 6.58 12.36
CA TRP A 3 25.11 5.31 12.89
C TRP A 3 25.90 4.56 11.81
N THR A 4 26.89 3.79 12.21
CA THR A 4 27.70 2.96 11.30
C THR A 4 27.39 1.50 11.54
N VAL A 5 27.09 0.76 10.48
CA VAL A 5 26.94 -0.68 10.51
C VAL A 5 28.28 -1.30 10.14
N HIS A 6 28.86 -2.09 11.03
CA HIS A 6 30.15 -2.76 10.83
C HIS A 6 30.02 -4.22 10.35
N GLY A 7 28.88 -4.84 10.63
CA GLY A 7 28.62 -6.21 10.22
C GLY A 7 27.18 -6.63 10.44
N GLU A 8 26.83 -7.76 9.83
CA GLU A 8 25.51 -8.38 9.94
C GLU A 8 25.68 -9.89 10.14
N ARG A 9 24.96 -10.49 11.06
CA ARG A 9 24.89 -11.94 11.25
C ARG A 9 23.45 -12.43 11.25
N THR A 10 23.23 -13.63 10.71
CA THR A 10 21.93 -14.29 10.68
C THR A 10 21.58 -14.83 12.06
N ILE A 11 20.38 -14.54 12.54
CA ILE A 11 19.77 -15.17 13.71
C ILE A 11 18.78 -16.24 13.27
N HIS A 12 17.90 -15.89 12.29
CA HIS A 12 16.89 -16.78 11.73
C HIS A 12 16.67 -16.44 10.26
N ASP A 13 16.48 -17.44 9.41
CA ASP A 13 16.30 -17.25 7.98
C ASP A 13 15.28 -18.25 7.43
N THR A 14 14.17 -17.74 6.94
CA THR A 14 13.13 -18.50 6.22
C THR A 14 12.69 -17.72 4.99
N PRO A 15 11.96 -18.32 4.06
CA PRO A 15 11.38 -17.58 2.94
C PRO A 15 10.49 -16.40 3.36
N TRP A 16 9.92 -16.44 4.55
CA TRP A 16 8.93 -15.46 5.04
C TRP A 16 9.54 -14.39 5.94
N VAL A 17 10.55 -14.76 6.76
CA VAL A 17 11.12 -13.86 7.77
C VAL A 17 12.62 -14.11 7.88
N ARG A 18 13.40 -13.04 7.78
CA ARG A 18 14.85 -13.05 8.00
C ARG A 18 15.17 -12.16 9.19
N LEU A 19 15.56 -12.73 10.31
CA LEU A 19 16.00 -11.99 11.50
C LEU A 19 17.53 -11.87 11.47
N ARG A 20 18.02 -10.64 11.57
CA ARG A 20 19.45 -10.30 11.54
C ARG A 20 19.85 -9.56 12.82
N SER A 21 21.10 -9.73 13.23
CA SER A 21 21.75 -8.88 14.23
C SER A 21 22.81 -8.05 13.53
N LEU A 22 22.69 -6.74 13.63
CA LEU A 22 23.66 -5.77 13.12
C LEU A 22 24.60 -5.34 14.23
N ASP A 23 25.91 -5.37 13.98
CA ASP A 23 26.90 -4.71 14.82
C ASP A 23 26.91 -3.22 14.46
N VAL A 24 26.41 -2.40 15.34
CA VAL A 24 26.23 -0.97 15.08
C VAL A 24 27.04 -0.11 16.04
N GLU A 25 27.61 0.97 15.52
CA GLU A 25 28.27 2.03 16.26
C GLU A 25 27.44 3.31 16.25
N ARG A 26 27.17 3.82 17.43
CA ARG A 26 26.47 5.09 17.63
C ARG A 26 27.41 6.28 17.37
N PRO A 27 26.86 7.49 17.18
CA PRO A 27 27.65 8.69 16.97
C PRO A 27 28.60 9.06 18.13
N ASP A 28 28.35 8.55 19.32
CA ASP A 28 29.22 8.70 20.50
C ASP A 28 30.35 7.67 20.59
N GLY A 29 30.47 6.76 19.60
CA GLY A 29 31.47 5.70 19.53
C GLY A 29 31.06 4.43 20.28
N THR A 30 29.91 4.41 20.96
CA THR A 30 29.45 3.17 21.63
C THR A 30 28.95 2.14 20.61
N ARG A 31 29.37 0.86 20.79
CA ARG A 31 28.96 -0.25 19.92
C ARG A 31 27.97 -1.19 20.62
N GLY A 32 27.15 -1.86 19.82
CA GLY A 32 26.22 -2.86 20.31
C GLY A 32 25.45 -3.54 19.18
N ASP A 33 24.75 -4.61 19.56
CA ASP A 33 23.89 -5.34 18.64
C ASP A 33 22.55 -4.62 18.47
N HIS A 34 22.07 -4.54 17.20
CA HIS A 34 20.73 -4.09 16.86
C HIS A 34 20.03 -5.16 16.00
N HIS A 35 18.84 -5.60 16.43
CA HIS A 35 18.12 -6.64 15.73
C HIS A 35 17.16 -6.03 14.71
N VAL A 36 17.20 -6.55 13.48
CA VAL A 36 16.32 -6.10 12.38
C VAL A 36 15.62 -7.30 11.73
N VAL A 37 14.40 -7.07 11.27
CA VAL A 37 13.65 -8.02 10.47
C VAL A 37 13.72 -7.57 9.01
N ARG A 38 14.31 -8.41 8.15
CA ARG A 38 14.34 -8.19 6.71
C ARG A 38 13.07 -8.76 6.11
N LEU A 39 12.26 -7.91 5.53
CA LEU A 39 11.01 -8.27 4.86
C LEU A 39 11.06 -7.83 3.40
N ARG A 40 10.23 -8.45 2.57
CA ARG A 40 9.99 -7.96 1.21
C ARG A 40 9.24 -6.63 1.24
N ASP A 41 9.40 -5.86 0.20
CA ASP A 41 8.63 -4.64 -0.01
C ASP A 41 7.16 -4.96 -0.31
N LEU A 42 6.28 -4.01 -0.03
CA LEU A 42 4.84 -4.12 -0.21
C LEU A 42 4.37 -3.12 -1.27
N ALA A 43 3.63 -3.60 -2.24
CA ALA A 43 2.93 -2.78 -3.22
C ALA A 43 1.43 -2.73 -2.88
N VAL A 44 0.85 -1.54 -2.93
CA VAL A 44 -0.55 -1.26 -2.53
C VAL A 44 -1.23 -0.47 -3.63
N THR A 45 -2.47 -0.80 -3.95
CA THR A 45 -3.23 -0.07 -4.98
C THR A 45 -4.49 0.60 -4.41
N ALA A 46 -4.56 1.91 -4.56
CA ALA A 46 -5.73 2.71 -4.31
C ALA A 46 -6.46 2.98 -5.65
N ALA A 47 -7.34 2.07 -6.04
CA ALA A 47 -8.19 2.26 -7.23
C ALA A 47 -9.37 3.15 -6.85
N VAL A 48 -9.55 4.27 -7.59
CA VAL A 48 -10.62 5.25 -7.34
C VAL A 48 -11.48 5.35 -8.60
N ASP A 49 -12.79 5.33 -8.43
CA ASP A 49 -13.73 5.47 -9.53
C ASP A 49 -14.18 6.94 -9.75
N ASP A 50 -14.95 7.17 -10.82
CA ASP A 50 -15.53 8.46 -11.20
C ASP A 50 -16.49 9.06 -10.16
N ARG A 51 -17.01 8.21 -9.25
CA ARG A 51 -17.89 8.59 -8.14
C ARG A 51 -17.12 8.86 -6.85
N ARG A 52 -15.78 8.95 -6.92
CA ARG A 52 -14.91 9.13 -5.76
C ARG A 52 -15.09 8.04 -4.69
N ARG A 53 -15.18 6.80 -5.13
CA ARG A 53 -15.15 5.61 -4.27
C ARG A 53 -13.82 4.90 -4.46
N VAL A 54 -13.28 4.33 -3.41
CA VAL A 54 -12.06 3.52 -3.42
C VAL A 54 -12.44 2.04 -3.31
N LEU A 55 -11.78 1.20 -4.10
CA LEU A 55 -11.95 -0.25 -4.06
C LEU A 55 -11.23 -0.80 -2.84
N MET A 56 -11.96 -1.51 -1.99
CA MET A 56 -11.42 -2.11 -0.77
C MET A 56 -11.92 -3.54 -0.59
N MET A 57 -11.18 -4.31 0.19
CA MET A 57 -11.45 -5.70 0.50
C MET A 57 -11.71 -5.85 1.99
N TRP A 58 -12.72 -6.63 2.35
CA TRP A 58 -12.97 -7.06 3.72
C TRP A 58 -12.27 -8.39 3.95
N ARG A 59 -11.22 -8.40 4.80
CA ARG A 59 -10.40 -9.60 5.02
C ARG A 59 -10.03 -9.81 6.47
N HIS A 60 -9.74 -11.05 6.81
CA HIS A 60 -9.26 -11.47 8.12
C HIS A 60 -7.74 -11.58 8.16
N ARG A 61 -7.11 -10.93 9.11
CA ARG A 61 -5.68 -11.08 9.40
C ARG A 61 -5.51 -11.98 10.62
N PHE A 62 -5.20 -13.26 10.41
CA PHE A 62 -5.09 -14.26 11.48
C PHE A 62 -4.03 -13.91 12.54
N VAL A 63 -2.96 -13.19 12.19
CA VAL A 63 -1.89 -12.80 13.13
C VAL A 63 -2.42 -11.90 14.24
N THR A 64 -3.35 -11.01 13.92
CA THR A 64 -3.96 -10.07 14.87
C THR A 64 -5.39 -10.46 15.24
N ASP A 65 -5.91 -11.53 14.66
CA ASP A 65 -7.31 -11.96 14.77
C ASP A 65 -8.29 -10.82 14.51
N THR A 66 -8.08 -10.10 13.39
CA THR A 66 -8.82 -8.86 13.10
C THR A 66 -9.44 -8.92 11.71
N TRP A 67 -10.71 -8.58 11.62
CA TRP A 67 -11.42 -8.28 10.38
C TRP A 67 -11.37 -6.77 10.10
N ALA A 68 -10.96 -6.38 8.90
CA ALA A 68 -10.85 -4.98 8.53
C ALA A 68 -10.98 -4.77 7.00
N TRP A 69 -11.29 -3.55 6.61
CA TRP A 69 -11.20 -3.10 5.24
C TRP A 69 -9.75 -2.74 4.90
N GLU A 70 -9.27 -3.30 3.82
CA GLU A 70 -7.91 -3.06 3.33
C GLU A 70 -7.93 -2.69 1.84
N LEU A 71 -6.93 -1.92 1.42
CA LEU A 71 -6.62 -1.75 0.00
C LEU A 71 -6.01 -3.05 -0.54
N PRO A 72 -6.20 -3.38 -1.83
CA PRO A 72 -5.47 -4.46 -2.48
C PRO A 72 -3.97 -4.26 -2.32
N MET A 73 -3.26 -5.31 -1.90
CA MET A 73 -1.83 -5.23 -1.63
C MET A 73 -1.16 -6.59 -1.53
N GLY A 74 0.06 -6.67 -2.03
CA GLY A 74 0.89 -7.85 -1.88
C GLY A 74 2.38 -7.56 -1.94
N LEU A 75 3.17 -8.62 -1.79
CA LEU A 75 4.62 -8.52 -1.76
C LEU A 75 5.18 -8.33 -3.17
N VAL A 76 6.17 -7.47 -3.27
CA VAL A 76 6.96 -7.34 -4.51
C VAL A 76 7.80 -8.60 -4.68
N GLU A 77 7.66 -9.29 -5.82
CA GLU A 77 8.40 -10.51 -6.12
C GLU A 77 9.80 -10.21 -6.66
N ASP A 78 10.66 -11.24 -6.70
CA ASP A 78 12.04 -11.10 -7.19
C ASP A 78 12.03 -10.79 -8.69
N GLY A 79 12.58 -9.63 -9.07
CA GLY A 79 12.63 -9.16 -10.45
C GLY A 79 11.40 -8.36 -10.89
N GLU A 80 10.41 -8.19 -10.02
CA GLU A 80 9.22 -7.37 -10.26
C GLU A 80 9.45 -5.95 -9.74
N SER A 81 8.96 -4.96 -10.46
CA SER A 81 8.89 -3.59 -9.93
C SER A 81 7.69 -3.43 -8.99
N PRO A 82 7.72 -2.47 -8.04
CA PRO A 82 6.56 -2.21 -7.18
C PRO A 82 5.28 -1.84 -7.94
N GLU A 83 5.40 -1.20 -9.11
CA GLU A 83 4.27 -0.86 -9.97
C GLU A 83 3.64 -2.11 -10.60
N GLU A 84 4.46 -3.04 -11.09
CA GLU A 84 4.01 -4.32 -11.63
C GLU A 84 3.31 -5.16 -10.55
N ALA A 85 3.90 -5.25 -9.35
CA ALA A 85 3.30 -5.91 -8.20
C ALA A 85 1.92 -5.31 -7.84
N ALA A 86 1.83 -3.98 -7.78
CA ALA A 86 0.58 -3.29 -7.48
C ALA A 86 -0.52 -3.59 -8.51
N ALA A 87 -0.15 -3.68 -9.80
CA ALA A 87 -1.10 -4.02 -10.87
C ALA A 87 -1.55 -5.49 -10.78
N ARG A 88 -0.62 -6.42 -10.55
CA ARG A 88 -0.88 -7.84 -10.42
C ARG A 88 -1.79 -8.14 -9.23
N GLU A 89 -1.46 -7.64 -8.05
CA GLU A 89 -2.23 -7.85 -6.82
C GLU A 89 -3.64 -7.27 -6.93
N LEU A 90 -3.81 -6.08 -7.52
CA LEU A 90 -5.14 -5.53 -7.77
C LEU A 90 -5.98 -6.49 -8.62
N GLU A 91 -5.38 -7.09 -9.66
CA GLU A 91 -6.08 -8.02 -10.53
C GLU A 91 -6.41 -9.34 -9.83
N GLU A 92 -5.45 -9.94 -9.16
CA GLU A 92 -5.56 -11.24 -8.50
C GLU A 92 -6.55 -11.20 -7.34
N GLU A 93 -6.47 -10.20 -6.49
CA GLU A 93 -7.31 -10.06 -5.30
C GLU A 93 -8.71 -9.52 -5.60
N THR A 94 -8.92 -8.76 -6.69
CA THR A 94 -10.21 -8.06 -6.91
C THR A 94 -10.87 -8.33 -8.26
N GLY A 95 -10.13 -8.83 -9.24
CA GLY A 95 -10.58 -8.97 -10.63
C GLY A 95 -10.66 -7.64 -11.40
N TRP A 96 -9.99 -6.59 -10.88
CA TRP A 96 -9.88 -5.30 -11.55
C TRP A 96 -8.45 -5.05 -12.03
N ARG A 97 -8.29 -4.60 -13.28
CA ARG A 97 -7.00 -4.29 -13.89
C ARG A 97 -6.85 -2.79 -14.11
N PRO A 98 -5.77 -2.16 -13.61
CA PRO A 98 -5.50 -0.76 -13.85
C PRO A 98 -5.06 -0.56 -15.31
N ARG A 99 -5.36 0.57 -15.93
CA ARG A 99 -4.77 0.99 -17.20
C ARG A 99 -3.44 1.71 -17.01
N SER A 100 -3.34 2.46 -15.93
CA SER A 100 -2.15 3.17 -15.51
C SER A 100 -2.12 3.26 -14.01
N LEU A 101 -0.93 3.29 -13.47
CA LEU A 101 -0.66 3.53 -12.06
C LEU A 101 0.21 4.79 -11.94
N ARG A 102 0.02 5.54 -10.88
CA ARG A 102 0.97 6.58 -10.46
C ARG A 102 1.26 6.41 -8.98
N GLU A 103 2.49 6.66 -8.59
CA GLU A 103 2.83 6.66 -7.18
C GLU A 103 2.01 7.71 -6.44
N LEU A 104 1.35 7.32 -5.37
CA LEU A 104 0.56 8.17 -4.50
C LEU A 104 1.36 8.58 -3.29
N VAL A 105 1.98 7.63 -2.61
CA VAL A 105 2.80 7.86 -1.43
C VAL A 105 3.74 6.68 -1.18
N TYR A 106 4.91 6.98 -0.66
CA TYR A 106 5.90 6.04 -0.18
C TYR A 106 5.97 6.09 1.35
N ALA A 107 6.14 4.93 2.00
CA ALA A 107 6.27 4.85 3.44
C ALA A 107 7.24 3.76 3.89
N GLN A 108 7.86 3.97 5.05
CA GLN A 108 8.63 2.99 5.80
C GLN A 108 7.90 2.70 7.11
N PRO A 109 7.15 1.59 7.22
CA PRO A 109 6.19 1.39 8.32
C PRO A 109 6.84 1.26 9.69
N ALA A 110 8.08 0.78 9.74
CA ALA A 110 8.79 0.57 11.00
C ALA A 110 10.31 0.67 10.80
N ALA A 111 10.80 1.82 10.32
CA ALA A 111 12.19 2.07 9.92
C ALA A 111 13.25 1.80 11.00
N GLY A 112 12.88 1.68 12.28
CA GLY A 112 13.79 1.29 13.37
C GLY A 112 13.96 -0.22 13.55
N VAL A 113 13.13 -1.05 12.89
CA VAL A 113 13.08 -2.51 13.12
C VAL A 113 13.13 -3.30 11.82
N THR A 114 12.59 -2.76 10.73
CA THR A 114 12.56 -3.43 9.43
C THR A 114 12.98 -2.50 8.32
N ASP A 115 13.42 -3.06 7.22
CA ASP A 115 13.80 -2.37 5.99
C ASP A 115 12.72 -2.39 4.91
N THR A 116 11.58 -3.04 5.17
CA THR A 116 10.49 -3.10 4.20
C THR A 116 9.99 -1.69 3.84
N GLN A 117 9.69 -1.53 2.58
CA GLN A 117 9.17 -0.32 1.99
C GLN A 117 7.75 -0.55 1.50
N HIS A 118 6.88 0.43 1.67
CA HIS A 118 5.51 0.39 1.17
C HIS A 118 5.37 1.41 0.04
N PHE A 119 5.06 0.91 -1.13
CA PHE A 119 4.79 1.70 -2.33
C PHE A 119 3.29 1.71 -2.56
N VAL A 120 2.66 2.87 -2.44
CA VAL A 120 1.22 3.01 -2.67
C VAL A 120 1.00 3.70 -4.00
N PHE A 121 0.28 3.04 -4.88
CA PHE A 121 -0.08 3.55 -6.19
C PHE A 121 -1.56 3.91 -6.24
N ARG A 122 -1.90 4.86 -7.10
CA ARG A 122 -3.28 5.22 -7.44
C ARG A 122 -3.56 4.92 -8.90
N THR A 123 -4.77 4.43 -9.17
CA THR A 123 -5.38 4.40 -10.49
C THR A 123 -6.77 5.01 -10.45
N ASP A 124 -7.11 5.79 -11.48
CA ASP A 124 -8.44 6.35 -11.68
C ASP A 124 -9.16 5.67 -12.86
N ASP A 125 -8.51 4.69 -13.49
CA ASP A 125 -9.01 3.97 -14.67
C ASP A 125 -8.73 2.46 -14.51
N ALA A 126 -9.43 1.83 -13.57
CA ALA A 126 -9.44 0.39 -13.43
C ALA A 126 -10.70 -0.19 -14.10
N ARG A 127 -10.53 -1.28 -14.84
CA ARG A 127 -11.63 -2.01 -15.48
C ARG A 127 -11.79 -3.41 -14.88
N ARG A 128 -13.01 -3.86 -14.69
CA ARG A 128 -13.27 -5.24 -14.28
C ARG A 128 -12.95 -6.20 -15.44
N ILE A 129 -12.15 -7.20 -15.17
CA ILE A 129 -11.75 -8.21 -16.17
C ILE A 129 -12.26 -9.62 -15.83
N GLY A 130 -12.66 -9.85 -14.59
CA GLY A 130 -13.15 -11.17 -14.17
C GLY A 130 -13.56 -11.21 -12.71
N ALA A 131 -13.59 -12.43 -12.17
CA ALA A 131 -13.62 -12.66 -10.72
C ALA A 131 -12.19 -12.63 -10.18
N PRO A 132 -12.00 -12.37 -8.87
CA PRO A 132 -10.72 -12.58 -8.21
C PRO A 132 -10.19 -13.98 -8.44
N THR A 133 -8.89 -14.15 -8.60
CA THR A 133 -8.25 -15.48 -8.68
C THR A 133 -7.86 -15.99 -7.31
N GLU A 134 -7.63 -15.10 -6.35
CA GLU A 134 -7.31 -15.42 -4.96
C GLU A 134 -8.57 -15.44 -4.09
N LEU A 135 -9.34 -16.52 -4.20
CA LEU A 135 -10.67 -16.64 -3.58
C LEU A 135 -10.65 -16.75 -2.04
N ASN A 136 -9.49 -17.01 -1.43
CA ASN A 136 -9.37 -17.21 0.02
C ASN A 136 -8.82 -15.99 0.76
N GLU A 137 -8.52 -14.91 0.05
CA GLU A 137 -7.85 -13.75 0.63
C GLU A 137 -8.82 -12.69 1.14
N SER A 138 -10.01 -12.60 0.57
CA SER A 138 -11.03 -11.64 0.99
C SER A 138 -12.43 -12.24 0.96
N ASP A 139 -13.27 -11.80 1.89
CA ASP A 139 -14.67 -12.19 1.98
C ASP A 139 -15.56 -11.32 1.09
N ARG A 140 -15.19 -10.06 0.91
CA ARG A 140 -15.92 -9.09 0.08
C ARG A 140 -14.98 -8.09 -0.56
N VAL A 141 -15.33 -7.65 -1.78
CA VAL A 141 -14.67 -6.57 -2.52
C VAL A 141 -15.72 -5.50 -2.83
N GLU A 142 -15.55 -4.29 -2.34
CA GLU A 142 -16.55 -3.23 -2.45
C GLU A 142 -15.93 -1.87 -2.80
N TRP A 143 -16.71 -1.06 -3.53
CA TRP A 143 -16.39 0.35 -3.77
C TRP A 143 -16.95 1.22 -2.64
N ILE A 144 -16.05 1.77 -1.82
CA ILE A 144 -16.39 2.55 -0.62
C ILE A 144 -16.22 4.05 -0.91
N PRO A 145 -17.24 4.89 -0.63
CA PRO A 145 -17.11 6.33 -0.80
C PRO A 145 -15.97 6.92 0.03
N LEU A 146 -15.10 7.75 -0.56
CA LEU A 146 -14.01 8.41 0.16
C LEU A 146 -14.51 9.22 1.36
N THR A 147 -15.74 9.75 1.29
CA THR A 147 -16.37 10.47 2.39
C THR A 147 -16.69 9.61 3.60
N ALA A 148 -16.78 8.29 3.45
CA ALA A 148 -17.01 7.35 4.54
C ALA A 148 -15.72 7.00 5.30
N ILE A 149 -14.57 7.10 4.65
CA ILE A 149 -13.27 6.66 5.17
C ILE A 149 -12.93 7.26 6.54
N PRO A 150 -13.08 8.57 6.81
CA PRO A 150 -12.75 9.12 8.14
C PRO A 150 -13.56 8.47 9.28
N GLY A 151 -14.85 8.22 9.03
CA GLY A 151 -15.72 7.53 9.99
C GLY A 151 -15.31 6.06 10.20
N MET A 152 -14.90 5.36 9.15
CA MET A 152 -14.45 3.97 9.21
C MET A 152 -13.12 3.85 10.00
N ILE A 153 -12.19 4.79 9.81
CA ILE A 153 -10.96 4.87 10.62
C ILE A 153 -11.31 5.07 12.10
N ALA A 154 -12.20 6.01 12.41
CA ALA A 154 -12.60 6.29 13.79
C ALA A 154 -13.26 5.07 14.48
N ARG A 155 -14.00 4.25 13.74
CA ARG A 155 -14.62 3.01 14.23
C ARG A 155 -13.70 1.80 14.20
N ARG A 156 -12.42 1.95 13.76
CA ARG A 156 -11.44 0.87 13.61
C ARG A 156 -11.85 -0.20 12.59
N GLU A 157 -12.60 0.18 11.59
CA GLU A 157 -12.93 -0.68 10.44
C GLU A 157 -11.79 -0.69 9.40
N ILE A 158 -10.88 0.27 9.48
CA ILE A 158 -9.62 0.37 8.73
C ILE A 158 -8.50 0.51 9.75
N VAL A 159 -7.62 -0.50 9.84
CA VAL A 159 -6.56 -0.57 10.86
C VAL A 159 -5.19 -0.93 10.30
N SER A 160 -5.10 -1.51 9.10
CA SER A 160 -3.83 -1.82 8.45
C SER A 160 -3.03 -0.55 8.19
N GLY A 161 -1.76 -0.50 8.61
CA GLY A 161 -0.90 0.66 8.44
C GLY A 161 -0.72 1.06 6.98
N ALA A 162 -0.54 0.10 6.07
CA ALA A 162 -0.41 0.35 4.64
C ALA A 162 -1.69 0.97 4.06
N THR A 163 -2.86 0.42 4.43
CA THR A 163 -4.16 0.96 4.02
C THR A 163 -4.39 2.37 4.57
N LEU A 164 -4.11 2.59 5.87
CA LEU A 164 -4.25 3.91 6.49
C LEU A 164 -3.41 4.97 5.77
N VAL A 165 -2.16 4.67 5.45
CA VAL A 165 -1.29 5.58 4.68
C VAL A 165 -1.90 5.90 3.32
N GLY A 166 -2.35 4.88 2.57
CA GLY A 166 -2.94 5.05 1.25
C GLY A 166 -4.23 5.88 1.26
N VAL A 167 -5.19 5.54 2.13
CA VAL A 167 -6.46 6.28 2.17
C VAL A 167 -6.31 7.70 2.73
N MET A 168 -5.39 7.92 3.67
CA MET A 168 -5.09 9.28 4.14
C MET A 168 -4.43 10.12 3.05
N ALA A 169 -3.52 9.56 2.26
CA ALA A 169 -2.94 10.24 1.10
C ALA A 169 -4.02 10.62 0.08
N LEU A 170 -4.97 9.71 -0.22
CA LEU A 170 -6.11 10.03 -1.10
C LEU A 170 -6.97 11.18 -0.57
N LEU A 171 -7.21 11.24 0.74
CA LEU A 171 -8.01 12.30 1.36
C LEU A 171 -7.30 13.66 1.37
N LEU A 172 -5.97 13.66 1.37
CA LEU A 172 -5.14 14.88 1.34
C LEU A 172 -4.89 15.40 -0.07
N GLU A 173 -5.11 14.60 -1.11
CA GLU A 173 -4.99 15.09 -2.48
C GLU A 173 -6.04 16.19 -2.77
N PRO A 174 -5.62 17.30 -3.37
CA PRO A 174 -6.58 18.29 -3.83
C PRO A 174 -7.56 17.65 -4.85
N PRO A 175 -8.83 18.02 -4.85
CA PRO A 175 -9.75 17.54 -5.86
C PRO A 175 -9.17 17.84 -7.25
N SER A 176 -9.14 16.82 -8.14
CA SER A 176 -8.73 17.04 -9.52
C SER A 176 -9.55 18.21 -10.10
N PRO A 177 -8.92 19.16 -10.82
CA PRO A 177 -9.69 20.19 -11.48
C PRO A 177 -10.73 19.52 -12.36
N ALA A 178 -12.00 19.87 -12.17
CA ALA A 178 -13.08 19.37 -13.00
C ALA A 178 -12.67 19.59 -14.47
N SER A 179 -12.71 18.53 -15.27
CA SER A 179 -12.44 18.59 -16.70
C SER A 179 -13.27 19.74 -17.28
N GLY A 180 -12.57 20.81 -17.66
CA GLY A 180 -13.17 22.09 -18.00
C GLY A 180 -14.28 21.97 -19.03
N ASP A 181 -15.36 22.60 -18.69
CA ASP A 181 -16.46 22.98 -19.58
C ASP A 181 -15.87 23.55 -20.84
N SER A 182 -15.96 22.82 -21.95
CA SER A 182 -15.59 23.29 -23.26
C SER A 182 -16.61 24.32 -23.64
N THR A 183 -16.36 25.59 -23.36
CA THR A 183 -17.17 26.69 -23.80
C THR A 183 -17.29 26.61 -25.35
N PRO A 184 -18.49 26.47 -25.92
CA PRO A 184 -18.64 26.52 -27.38
C PRO A 184 -18.20 27.91 -27.87
N GLY A 185 -17.21 27.91 -28.76
CA GLY A 185 -16.68 29.10 -29.35
C GLY A 185 -17.78 30.03 -29.85
N ALA A 186 -17.77 31.28 -29.39
CA ALA A 186 -18.56 32.36 -29.91
C ALA A 186 -18.20 32.55 -31.38
N ALA A 187 -19.19 32.34 -32.26
CA ALA A 187 -19.12 32.77 -33.65
C ALA A 187 -19.03 34.30 -33.66
N SER A 188 -17.98 34.82 -34.23
CA SER A 188 -17.88 36.26 -34.56
C SER A 188 -18.61 36.59 -35.84
N PRO A 189 -19.17 37.80 -35.94
CA PRO A 189 -19.97 38.27 -37.04
C PRO A 189 -19.20 38.49 -38.33
#